data_9e1655c6cb0a51e278f3226403208c83
#
_entry.id   9e1655c6cb0a51e278f3226403208c83
#
_cell.length_a   1.000
_cell.length_b   1.000
_cell.length_c   1.000
_cell.angle_alpha   90.00
_cell.angle_beta   90.00
_cell.angle_gamma   90.00
#
_symmetry.space_group_name_H-M   'P 1'
#
loop_
_entity.id
_entity.type
_entity.pdbx_description
1 polymer ?
#
loop_
_entity_poly.entity_id
_entity_poly.type
_entity_poly.pdbx_seq_one_letter_code
_entity_poly.pdbx_strand_id
1 'polypeptide(L)'
;MKNSSTFRLLFLSIPLLLASCAKEWRTSSQTYYKATSADTSAIYNEAKINLEITHFEGNDPVEQAINKRIFTTLCNSVYTAEKILEVKNYDALVNSFVTNYSQIKDELKQDSLPSWEAQATAKINFQSKKLLNVTVDYYLFTGGAHGYGATESLLFNPESGQTYKLTDVFLDRAQLTKLVEDKFRKQLKIAANSSLTEAGYFFTDDRFILPKNFIINEKGILFHYNTYEVACYAQGPIDLFISFADLGEQYLLQ
;
A
#
# COMPACT_ATOMS: atom_id res chain seq x y z
N MET A 1 8.99 -78.56 -25.90
CA MET A 1 8.43 -77.26 -26.24
C MET A 1 8.36 -76.41 -24.92
N LYS A 2 9.28 -75.45 -24.73
CA LYS A 2 9.31 -74.57 -23.53
C LYS A 2 8.71 -73.19 -23.90
N ASN A 3 7.58 -72.88 -23.33
CA ASN A 3 6.99 -71.55 -23.45
C ASN A 3 7.68 -70.58 -22.47
N SER A 4 8.38 -69.61 -23.03
CA SER A 4 8.98 -68.51 -22.30
C SER A 4 7.95 -67.37 -22.25
N SER A 5 7.38 -67.06 -21.04
CA SER A 5 6.49 -65.95 -20.79
C SER A 5 7.34 -64.75 -20.39
N THR A 6 7.42 -63.76 -21.25
CA THR A 6 8.10 -62.46 -20.98
C THR A 6 7.14 -61.51 -20.25
N PHE A 7 7.40 -61.27 -19.00
CA PHE A 7 6.69 -60.28 -18.16
C PHE A 7 7.24 -58.87 -18.47
N ARG A 8 6.46 -58.01 -19.14
CA ARG A 8 6.79 -56.61 -19.35
C ARG A 8 6.31 -55.80 -18.14
N LEU A 9 7.26 -55.30 -17.32
CA LEU A 9 6.97 -54.32 -16.30
C LEU A 9 6.70 -52.96 -16.99
N LEU A 10 5.47 -52.47 -16.87
CA LEU A 10 5.10 -51.11 -17.25
C LEU A 10 5.48 -50.19 -16.09
N PHE A 11 6.53 -49.39 -16.23
CA PHE A 11 6.82 -48.30 -15.30
C PHE A 11 5.84 -47.16 -15.57
N LEU A 12 4.83 -47.02 -14.72
CA LEU A 12 3.97 -45.84 -14.68
C LEU A 12 4.76 -44.72 -13.96
N SER A 13 5.36 -43.79 -14.72
CA SER A 13 5.92 -42.56 -14.17
C SER A 13 4.76 -41.65 -13.82
N ILE A 14 4.44 -41.56 -12.51
CA ILE A 14 3.55 -40.53 -11.96
C ILE A 14 4.33 -39.23 -12.00
N PRO A 15 3.90 -38.21 -12.77
CA PRO A 15 4.52 -36.89 -12.68
C PRO A 15 4.22 -36.35 -11.27
N LEU A 16 5.26 -36.18 -10.46
CA LEU A 16 5.18 -35.48 -9.20
C LEU A 16 4.91 -33.98 -9.52
N LEU A 17 3.66 -33.60 -9.57
CA LEU A 17 3.26 -32.19 -9.59
C LEU A 17 3.71 -31.58 -8.27
N LEU A 18 4.91 -31.00 -8.27
CA LEU A 18 5.35 -30.09 -7.23
C LEU A 18 4.44 -28.84 -7.30
N ALA A 19 3.28 -28.92 -6.68
CA ALA A 19 2.49 -27.76 -6.34
C ALA A 19 3.34 -26.95 -5.34
N SER A 20 4.19 -26.06 -5.88
CA SER A 20 4.95 -25.13 -5.05
C SER A 20 3.96 -24.09 -4.52
N CYS A 21 3.52 -24.27 -3.29
CA CYS A 21 2.66 -23.29 -2.58
C CYS A 21 3.36 -21.94 -2.42
N ALA A 22 2.60 -20.85 -2.36
CA ALA A 22 3.13 -19.55 -1.96
C ALA A 22 3.80 -19.67 -0.57
N LYS A 23 4.78 -18.79 -0.27
CA LYS A 23 5.43 -18.75 1.06
C LYS A 23 4.34 -18.49 2.11
N GLU A 24 4.25 -19.34 3.10
CA GLU A 24 3.33 -19.16 4.23
C GLU A 24 4.00 -18.23 5.26
N TRP A 25 3.47 -17.01 5.40
CA TRP A 25 3.98 -16.03 6.33
C TRP A 25 3.39 -16.26 7.72
N ARG A 26 4.24 -16.34 8.73
CA ARG A 26 3.78 -16.22 10.12
C ARG A 26 3.66 -14.75 10.45
N THR A 27 2.44 -14.32 10.80
CA THR A 27 2.16 -12.93 11.11
C THR A 27 1.32 -12.81 12.36
N SER A 28 1.46 -11.68 13.07
CA SER A 28 0.57 -11.26 14.14
C SER A 28 0.02 -9.87 13.86
N SER A 29 -1.16 -9.57 14.40
CA SER A 29 -1.68 -8.21 14.43
C SER A 29 -1.19 -7.52 15.70
N GLN A 30 -0.56 -6.36 15.56
CA GLN A 30 -0.07 -5.53 16.65
C GLN A 30 -0.77 -4.19 16.61
N THR A 31 -1.23 -3.72 17.78
CA THR A 31 -1.89 -2.42 17.92
C THR A 31 -1.05 -1.52 18.81
N TYR A 32 -0.79 -0.29 18.34
CA TYR A 32 -0.10 0.75 19.08
C TYR A 32 -1.02 1.95 19.20
N TYR A 33 -1.38 2.29 20.43
CA TYR A 33 -2.30 3.37 20.72
C TYR A 33 -1.69 4.35 21.73
N LYS A 34 -1.90 5.64 21.51
CA LYS A 34 -1.57 6.68 22.45
C LYS A 34 -2.55 7.84 22.32
N ALA A 35 -2.92 8.43 23.45
CA ALA A 35 -3.71 9.65 23.51
C ALA A 35 -3.22 10.55 24.65
N THR A 36 -3.47 11.85 24.58
CA THR A 36 -3.18 12.80 25.65
C THR A 36 -4.13 12.66 26.83
N SER A 37 -5.36 12.17 26.61
CA SER A 37 -6.40 12.00 27.60
C SER A 37 -7.14 10.69 27.41
N ALA A 38 -7.85 10.24 28.43
CA ALA A 38 -8.75 9.09 28.36
C ALA A 38 -10.10 9.43 27.69
N ASP A 39 -10.49 10.70 27.64
CA ASP A 39 -11.68 11.16 26.90
C ASP A 39 -11.35 11.38 25.44
N THR A 40 -11.63 10.38 24.61
CA THR A 40 -11.33 10.41 23.17
C THR A 40 -12.44 11.08 22.33
N SER A 41 -13.47 11.65 22.97
CA SER A 41 -14.57 12.37 22.28
C SER A 41 -14.31 13.86 22.07
N ALA A 42 -13.28 14.41 22.71
CA ALA A 42 -12.97 15.83 22.62
C ALA A 42 -12.50 16.22 21.20
N ILE A 43 -13.08 17.29 20.67
CA ILE A 43 -12.70 17.91 19.39
C ILE A 43 -11.56 18.93 19.51
N TYR A 44 -11.22 19.33 20.73
CA TYR A 44 -10.16 20.28 21.04
C TYR A 44 -9.26 19.76 22.15
N ASN A 45 -8.04 20.22 22.14
CA ASN A 45 -7.05 19.98 23.19
C ASN A 45 -6.59 18.54 23.39
N GLU A 46 -6.77 17.68 22.39
CA GLU A 46 -6.34 16.29 22.48
C GLU A 46 -5.56 15.84 21.25
N ALA A 47 -4.69 14.88 21.46
CA ALA A 47 -4.09 14.13 20.37
C ALA A 47 -4.27 12.63 20.60
N LYS A 48 -4.61 11.90 19.53
CA LYS A 48 -4.72 10.44 19.55
C LYS A 48 -4.12 9.84 18.30
N ILE A 49 -3.47 8.71 18.46
CA ILE A 49 -2.94 7.92 17.36
C ILE A 49 -3.23 6.45 17.60
N ASN A 50 -3.68 5.76 16.55
CA ASN A 50 -3.92 4.32 16.54
C ASN A 50 -3.29 3.68 15.30
N LEU A 51 -2.42 2.70 15.51
CA LEU A 51 -1.76 1.95 14.45
C LEU A 51 -2.10 0.47 14.60
N GLU A 52 -2.64 -0.16 13.54
CA GLU A 52 -2.93 -1.59 13.46
C GLU A 52 -2.02 -2.22 12.41
N ILE A 53 -1.05 -3.00 12.84
CA ILE A 53 0.04 -3.43 11.99
C ILE A 53 0.08 -4.95 11.88
N THR A 54 0.07 -5.48 10.66
CA THR A 54 0.49 -6.85 10.42
C THR A 54 2.00 -6.92 10.53
N HIS A 55 2.48 -7.59 11.56
CA HIS A 55 3.89 -7.85 11.81
C HIS A 55 4.28 -9.24 11.31
N PHE A 56 5.33 -9.33 10.51
CA PHE A 56 5.88 -10.58 10.02
C PHE A 56 6.81 -11.16 11.09
N GLU A 57 6.44 -12.34 11.60
CA GLU A 57 7.16 -13.00 12.68
C GLU A 57 8.29 -13.88 12.13
N GLY A 58 9.51 -13.56 12.52
CA GLY A 58 10.69 -14.31 12.13
C GLY A 58 11.95 -13.47 12.27
N ASN A 59 13.09 -14.15 12.31
CA ASN A 59 14.40 -13.53 12.34
C ASN A 59 15.09 -13.58 10.97
N ASP A 60 14.37 -14.01 9.92
CA ASP A 60 14.87 -14.04 8.58
C ASP A 60 15.04 -12.59 8.06
N PRO A 61 16.14 -12.27 7.36
CA PRO A 61 16.35 -10.96 6.77
C PRO A 61 15.20 -10.46 5.89
N VAL A 62 14.43 -11.36 5.29
CA VAL A 62 13.26 -11.04 4.44
C VAL A 62 12.14 -10.41 5.27
N GLU A 63 11.73 -11.08 6.38
CA GLU A 63 10.68 -10.55 7.27
C GLU A 63 11.11 -9.23 7.91
N GLN A 64 12.40 -9.13 8.29
CA GLN A 64 12.95 -7.88 8.83
C GLN A 64 12.91 -6.74 7.81
N ALA A 65 13.24 -7.01 6.54
CA ALA A 65 13.20 -6.01 5.47
C ALA A 65 11.76 -5.52 5.21
N ILE A 66 10.78 -6.44 5.18
CA ILE A 66 9.36 -6.12 5.03
C ILE A 66 8.88 -5.24 6.19
N ASN A 67 9.10 -5.68 7.45
CA ASN A 67 8.71 -4.93 8.66
C ASN A 67 9.36 -3.54 8.69
N LYS A 68 10.63 -3.44 8.35
CA LYS A 68 11.34 -2.15 8.26
C LYS A 68 10.73 -1.23 7.23
N ARG A 69 10.34 -1.76 6.06
CA ARG A 69 9.71 -0.95 5.01
C ARG A 69 8.33 -0.45 5.43
N ILE A 70 7.51 -1.32 6.05
CA ILE A 70 6.20 -0.94 6.61
C ILE A 70 6.39 0.16 7.66
N PHE A 71 7.30 -0.02 8.60
CA PHE A 71 7.61 0.97 9.64
C PHE A 71 8.03 2.31 9.05
N THR A 72 8.95 2.31 8.07
CA THR A 72 9.40 3.53 7.41
C THR A 72 8.25 4.25 6.68
N THR A 73 7.38 3.49 6.01
CA THR A 73 6.20 4.05 5.34
C THR A 73 5.27 4.72 6.36
N LEU A 74 4.96 4.07 7.48
CA LEU A 74 4.14 4.63 8.54
C LEU A 74 4.75 5.87 9.18
N CYS A 75 6.06 5.87 9.45
CA CYS A 75 6.73 7.06 9.93
C CYS A 75 6.54 8.25 9.00
N ASN A 76 6.69 8.04 7.69
CA ASN A 76 6.51 9.10 6.70
C ASN A 76 5.05 9.57 6.57
N SER A 77 4.08 8.69 6.84
CA SER A 77 2.66 8.97 6.68
C SER A 77 2.04 9.72 7.86
N VAL A 78 2.50 9.45 9.09
CA VAL A 78 1.89 10.01 10.32
C VAL A 78 2.79 10.98 11.07
N TYR A 79 3.99 11.24 10.55
CA TYR A 79 4.94 12.14 11.18
C TYR A 79 4.58 13.60 10.93
N THR A 80 4.62 14.44 11.98
CA THR A 80 4.12 15.82 11.94
C THR A 80 5.17 16.88 12.29
N ALA A 81 6.42 16.49 12.59
CA ALA A 81 7.47 17.43 12.95
C ALA A 81 8.36 17.82 11.76
N GLU A 82 8.92 19.04 11.79
CA GLU A 82 9.86 19.52 10.76
C GLU A 82 11.16 18.73 10.70
N LYS A 83 11.55 18.06 11.80
CA LYS A 83 12.70 17.17 11.85
C LYS A 83 12.22 15.75 12.13
N ILE A 84 12.54 14.82 11.24
CA ILE A 84 12.43 13.39 11.52
C ILE A 84 13.35 13.10 12.71
N LEU A 85 12.77 13.05 13.92
CA LEU A 85 13.44 12.45 15.05
C LEU A 85 13.71 10.99 14.64
N GLU A 86 14.85 10.43 15.04
CA GLU A 86 15.17 9.02 14.81
C GLU A 86 14.22 8.14 15.63
N VAL A 87 13.00 8.00 15.13
CA VAL A 87 11.99 7.11 15.70
C VAL A 87 12.43 5.68 15.38
N LYS A 88 12.64 4.87 16.42
CA LYS A 88 13.24 3.52 16.26
C LYS A 88 12.23 2.39 16.29
N ASN A 89 11.02 2.62 16.77
CA ASN A 89 9.95 1.63 16.89
C ASN A 89 8.58 2.30 16.96
N TYR A 90 7.52 1.51 16.90
CA TYR A 90 6.14 1.99 16.92
C TYR A 90 5.76 2.70 18.22
N ASP A 91 6.26 2.24 19.39
CA ASP A 91 6.02 2.93 20.67
C ASP A 91 6.62 4.34 20.66
N ALA A 92 7.83 4.48 20.12
CA ALA A 92 8.46 5.79 19.96
C ALA A 92 7.67 6.67 18.97
N LEU A 93 7.11 6.08 17.89
CA LEU A 93 6.31 6.80 16.91
C LEU A 93 5.01 7.37 17.55
N VAL A 94 4.23 6.53 18.24
CA VAL A 94 2.98 7.00 18.88
C VAL A 94 3.24 7.99 20.01
N ASN A 95 4.33 7.80 20.77
CA ASN A 95 4.74 8.74 21.79
C ASN A 95 5.15 10.09 21.19
N SER A 96 5.92 10.10 20.09
CA SER A 96 6.37 11.34 19.44
C SER A 96 5.19 12.16 18.89
N PHE A 97 4.16 11.50 18.31
CA PHE A 97 2.96 12.17 17.83
C PHE A 97 2.27 12.98 18.93
N VAL A 98 2.01 12.34 20.07
CA VAL A 98 1.35 12.98 21.22
C VAL A 98 2.23 14.04 21.87
N THR A 99 3.55 13.80 21.96
CA THR A 99 4.50 14.77 22.53
C THR A 99 4.60 16.02 21.67
N ASN A 100 4.65 15.88 20.33
CA ASN A 100 4.67 17.01 19.41
C ASN A 100 3.42 17.88 19.55
N TYR A 101 2.25 17.27 19.67
CA TYR A 101 1.01 18.00 19.94
C TYR A 101 1.13 18.84 21.22
N SER A 102 1.57 18.22 22.32
CA SER A 102 1.70 18.90 23.61
C SER A 102 2.69 20.06 23.55
N GLN A 103 3.83 19.87 22.86
CA GLN A 103 4.84 20.93 22.67
C GLN A 103 4.27 22.11 21.88
N ILE A 104 3.57 21.87 20.77
CA ILE A 104 2.97 22.92 19.96
C ILE A 104 1.90 23.66 20.76
N LYS A 105 1.09 22.94 21.53
CA LYS A 105 0.08 23.55 22.42
C LYS A 105 0.72 24.50 23.43
N ASP A 106 1.80 24.08 24.07
CA ASP A 106 2.53 24.90 25.06
C ASP A 106 3.21 26.11 24.42
N GLU A 107 3.83 25.92 23.21
CA GLU A 107 4.50 27.00 22.48
C GLU A 107 3.51 28.10 22.03
N LEU A 108 2.38 27.67 21.50
CA LEU A 108 1.34 28.61 21.00
C LEU A 108 0.57 29.27 22.12
N LYS A 109 0.65 28.76 23.36
CA LYS A 109 -0.12 29.27 24.54
C LYS A 109 -1.60 29.41 24.22
N GLN A 110 -2.15 28.52 23.40
CA GLN A 110 -3.55 28.55 23.01
C GLN A 110 -4.40 27.73 23.98
N ASP A 111 -5.47 28.35 24.50
CA ASP A 111 -6.42 27.67 25.37
C ASP A 111 -7.25 26.61 24.63
N SER A 112 -7.30 26.72 23.29
CA SER A 112 -8.01 25.80 22.44
C SER A 112 -7.21 25.51 21.15
N LEU A 113 -6.63 24.34 21.07
CA LEU A 113 -5.96 23.83 19.86
C LEU A 113 -6.83 22.72 19.26
N PRO A 114 -7.08 22.68 17.94
CA PRO A 114 -7.75 21.55 17.30
C PRO A 114 -7.10 20.24 17.70
N SER A 115 -7.91 19.22 17.99
CA SER A 115 -7.38 17.90 18.32
C SER A 115 -6.66 17.29 17.12
N TRP A 116 -5.57 16.57 17.40
CA TRP A 116 -4.87 15.80 16.37
C TRP A 116 -5.31 14.35 16.39
N GLU A 117 -5.46 13.79 15.21
CA GLU A 117 -5.81 12.38 15.03
C GLU A 117 -4.96 11.73 13.96
N ALA A 118 -4.37 10.58 14.27
CA ALA A 118 -3.73 9.73 13.30
C ALA A 118 -4.26 8.30 13.43
N GLN A 119 -4.59 7.69 12.31
CA GLN A 119 -4.96 6.28 12.21
C GLN A 119 -4.18 5.66 11.07
N ALA A 120 -3.68 4.46 11.24
CA ALA A 120 -3.10 3.70 10.14
C ALA A 120 -3.29 2.21 10.31
N THR A 121 -3.45 1.51 9.19
CA THR A 121 -3.55 0.06 9.12
C THR A 121 -2.59 -0.46 8.07
N ALA A 122 -1.71 -1.39 8.45
CA ALA A 122 -0.87 -2.12 7.50
C ALA A 122 -1.33 -3.59 7.43
N LYS A 123 -1.74 -4.05 6.25
CA LYS A 123 -2.30 -5.40 6.06
C LYS A 123 -1.81 -6.05 4.77
N ILE A 124 -1.71 -7.38 4.78
CA ILE A 124 -1.50 -8.15 3.55
C ILE A 124 -2.78 -8.06 2.72
N ASN A 125 -2.65 -7.55 1.50
CA ASN A 125 -3.75 -7.45 0.56
C ASN A 125 -3.78 -8.63 -0.42
N PHE A 126 -2.60 -9.08 -0.87
CA PHE A 126 -2.45 -10.21 -1.79
C PHE A 126 -1.11 -10.89 -1.59
N GLN A 127 -1.06 -12.20 -1.82
CA GLN A 127 0.18 -12.96 -1.84
C GLN A 127 0.17 -14.06 -2.89
N SER A 128 1.33 -14.27 -3.52
CA SER A 128 1.62 -15.36 -4.42
C SER A 128 3.07 -15.84 -4.22
N LYS A 129 3.55 -16.75 -5.06
CA LYS A 129 4.96 -17.15 -5.05
C LYS A 129 5.91 -16.03 -5.42
N LYS A 130 5.47 -15.13 -6.30
CA LYS A 130 6.30 -14.08 -6.88
C LYS A 130 6.05 -12.70 -6.27
N LEU A 131 4.98 -12.54 -5.50
CA LEU A 131 4.56 -11.23 -5.02
C LEU A 131 3.89 -11.30 -3.65
N LEU A 132 4.29 -10.41 -2.76
CA LEU A 132 3.56 -10.05 -1.55
C LEU A 132 3.16 -8.57 -1.67
N ASN A 133 1.86 -8.30 -1.62
CA ASN A 133 1.33 -6.93 -1.58
C ASN A 133 0.82 -6.60 -0.18
N VAL A 134 1.42 -5.60 0.43
CA VAL A 134 0.96 -5.00 1.69
C VAL A 134 0.42 -3.62 1.40
N THR A 135 -0.78 -3.30 1.86
CA THR A 135 -1.32 -1.95 1.82
C THR A 135 -1.16 -1.27 3.18
N VAL A 136 -0.79 0.01 3.16
CA VAL A 136 -0.76 0.90 4.31
C VAL A 136 -1.80 1.98 4.07
N ASP A 137 -2.94 1.85 4.74
CA ASP A 137 -4.02 2.83 4.71
C ASP A 137 -3.83 3.75 5.91
N TYR A 138 -3.87 5.08 5.72
CA TYR A 138 -3.72 6.01 6.83
C TYR A 138 -4.61 7.24 6.70
N TYR A 139 -4.91 7.82 7.85
CA TYR A 139 -5.60 9.09 7.99
C TYR A 139 -4.85 9.96 9.00
N LEU A 140 -4.71 11.24 8.67
CA LEU A 140 -4.05 12.23 9.50
C LEU A 140 -4.88 13.51 9.53
N PHE A 141 -5.16 14.01 10.72
CA PHE A 141 -5.72 15.33 10.97
C PHE A 141 -4.87 16.05 12.04
N THR A 142 -4.32 17.19 11.68
CA THR A 142 -3.49 18.01 12.57
C THR A 142 -4.01 19.46 12.65
N GLY A 143 -5.28 19.63 12.38
CA GLY A 143 -5.95 20.94 12.29
C GLY A 143 -6.28 21.30 10.84
N GLY A 144 -6.99 22.39 10.65
CA GLY A 144 -7.46 22.85 9.34
C GLY A 144 -8.88 22.43 9.02
N ALA A 145 -9.28 22.53 7.74
CA ALA A 145 -10.64 22.30 7.29
C ALA A 145 -11.06 20.83 7.28
N HIS A 146 -10.11 19.91 7.04
CA HIS A 146 -10.34 18.46 6.98
C HIS A 146 -9.03 17.70 7.14
N GLY A 147 -9.13 16.42 7.46
CA GLY A 147 -7.99 15.51 7.47
C GLY A 147 -7.61 15.02 6.06
N TYR A 148 -6.52 14.31 6.00
CA TYR A 148 -6.00 13.67 4.79
C TYR A 148 -5.90 12.16 4.97
N GLY A 149 -6.55 11.41 4.10
CA GLY A 149 -6.45 9.96 4.02
C GLY A 149 -5.79 9.53 2.73
N ALA A 150 -4.93 8.51 2.82
CA ALA A 150 -4.27 7.94 1.66
C ALA A 150 -3.96 6.44 1.87
N THR A 151 -3.72 5.76 0.76
CA THR A 151 -3.24 4.38 0.69
C THR A 151 -1.86 4.37 0.06
N GLU A 152 -0.92 3.64 0.67
CA GLU A 152 0.33 3.25 0.03
C GLU A 152 0.37 1.74 -0.20
N SER A 153 0.67 1.34 -1.43
CA SER A 153 0.81 -0.07 -1.81
C SER A 153 2.27 -0.44 -1.90
N LEU A 154 2.68 -1.41 -1.09
CA LEU A 154 4.03 -1.95 -1.04
C LEU A 154 4.03 -3.32 -1.71
N LEU A 155 4.77 -3.45 -2.81
CA LEU A 155 4.92 -4.70 -3.55
C LEU A 155 6.30 -5.29 -3.24
N PHE A 156 6.34 -6.45 -2.61
CA PHE A 156 7.59 -7.12 -2.23
C PHE A 156 7.84 -8.37 -3.05
N ASN A 157 9.11 -8.61 -3.36
CA ASN A 157 9.58 -9.92 -3.74
C ASN A 157 9.60 -10.83 -2.48
N PRO A 158 8.86 -11.96 -2.46
CA PRO A 158 8.76 -12.82 -1.28
C PRO A 158 10.05 -13.55 -0.90
N GLU A 159 11.01 -13.64 -1.83
CA GLU A 159 12.29 -14.32 -1.61
C GLU A 159 13.35 -13.38 -1.01
N SER A 160 13.32 -12.10 -1.39
CA SER A 160 14.34 -11.12 -0.97
C SER A 160 13.83 -10.07 0.03
N GLY A 161 12.51 -9.89 0.15
CA GLY A 161 11.91 -8.82 0.94
C GLY A 161 12.11 -7.41 0.35
N GLN A 162 12.70 -7.29 -0.84
CA GLN A 162 12.88 -6.02 -1.51
C GLN A 162 11.60 -5.59 -2.21
N THR A 163 11.37 -4.28 -2.27
CA THR A 163 10.24 -3.72 -3.01
C THR A 163 10.48 -3.77 -4.51
N TYR A 164 9.48 -4.19 -5.25
CA TYR A 164 9.49 -4.14 -6.71
C TYR A 164 9.42 -2.70 -7.23
N LYS A 165 10.12 -2.48 -8.34
CA LYS A 165 9.98 -1.28 -9.18
C LYS A 165 8.90 -1.55 -10.24
N LEU A 166 8.42 -0.50 -10.89
CA LEU A 166 7.43 -0.62 -11.97
C LEU A 166 7.89 -1.60 -13.08
N THR A 167 9.17 -1.57 -13.44
CA THR A 167 9.79 -2.42 -14.46
C THR A 167 9.90 -3.89 -14.06
N ASP A 168 9.80 -4.20 -12.78
CA ASP A 168 9.83 -5.58 -12.29
C ASP A 168 8.44 -6.23 -12.38
N VAL A 169 7.40 -5.38 -12.44
CA VAL A 169 5.98 -5.80 -12.45
C VAL A 169 5.38 -5.75 -13.84
N PHE A 170 5.81 -4.80 -14.68
CA PHE A 170 5.23 -4.54 -16.00
C PHE A 170 6.30 -4.52 -17.10
N LEU A 171 5.95 -5.11 -18.23
CA LEU A 171 6.86 -5.28 -19.37
C LEU A 171 7.20 -3.96 -20.07
N ASP A 172 6.19 -3.16 -20.39
CA ASP A 172 6.32 -1.91 -21.14
C ASP A 172 5.53 -0.79 -20.47
N ARG A 173 6.27 0.21 -19.98
CA ARG A 173 5.66 1.35 -19.29
C ARG A 173 4.78 2.19 -20.22
N ALA A 174 5.14 2.35 -21.50
CA ALA A 174 4.38 3.19 -22.42
C ALA A 174 3.03 2.55 -22.77
N GLN A 175 3.04 1.24 -23.05
CA GLN A 175 1.82 0.48 -23.29
C GLN A 175 0.92 0.44 -22.05
N LEU A 176 1.50 0.21 -20.86
CA LEU A 176 0.77 0.27 -19.61
C LEU A 176 0.14 1.64 -19.39
N THR A 177 0.91 2.72 -19.60
CA THR A 177 0.41 4.09 -19.43
C THR A 177 -0.80 4.33 -20.32
N LYS A 178 -0.70 3.92 -21.59
CA LYS A 178 -1.82 4.04 -22.53
C LYS A 178 -3.05 3.25 -22.07
N LEU A 179 -2.88 2.02 -21.65
CA LEU A 179 -3.97 1.16 -21.18
C LEU A 179 -4.69 1.78 -19.96
N VAL A 180 -3.92 2.28 -19.00
CA VAL A 180 -4.48 2.90 -17.79
C VAL A 180 -5.12 4.25 -18.11
N GLU A 181 -4.54 5.06 -19.02
CA GLU A 181 -5.14 6.30 -19.48
C GLU A 181 -6.46 6.06 -20.22
N ASP A 182 -6.53 5.08 -21.12
CA ASP A 182 -7.76 4.72 -21.82
C ASP A 182 -8.86 4.32 -20.80
N LYS A 183 -8.48 3.58 -19.74
CA LYS A 183 -9.39 3.23 -18.64
C LYS A 183 -9.84 4.46 -17.86
N PHE A 184 -8.91 5.36 -17.51
CA PHE A 184 -9.18 6.62 -16.82
C PHE A 184 -10.19 7.47 -17.59
N ARG A 185 -9.91 7.74 -18.88
CA ARG A 185 -10.78 8.52 -19.75
C ARG A 185 -12.17 7.89 -19.89
N LYS A 186 -12.23 6.58 -20.11
CA LYS A 186 -13.51 5.86 -20.24
C LYS A 186 -14.34 5.95 -18.97
N GLN A 187 -13.73 5.70 -17.81
CA GLN A 187 -14.43 5.69 -16.52
C GLN A 187 -14.95 7.08 -16.14
N LEU A 188 -14.17 8.11 -16.42
CA LEU A 188 -14.49 9.50 -16.08
C LEU A 188 -15.20 10.26 -17.22
N LYS A 189 -15.55 9.54 -18.31
CA LYS A 189 -16.29 10.07 -19.46
C LYS A 189 -15.59 11.24 -20.16
N ILE A 190 -14.25 11.19 -20.23
CA ILE A 190 -13.42 12.18 -20.92
C ILE A 190 -13.17 11.69 -22.34
N ALA A 191 -13.45 12.53 -23.35
CA ALA A 191 -13.21 12.15 -24.74
C ALA A 191 -11.70 11.93 -25.01
N ALA A 192 -11.37 11.02 -25.93
CA ALA A 192 -9.99 10.58 -26.17
C ALA A 192 -9.01 11.74 -26.48
N ASN A 193 -9.48 12.77 -27.18
CA ASN A 193 -8.67 13.92 -27.59
C ASN A 193 -8.89 15.17 -26.73
N SER A 194 -9.66 15.09 -25.65
CA SER A 194 -9.89 16.24 -24.76
C SER A 194 -8.72 16.40 -23.80
N SER A 195 -8.43 17.64 -23.43
CA SER A 195 -7.46 17.95 -22.39
C SER A 195 -7.92 17.39 -21.05
N LEU A 196 -7.00 16.71 -20.34
CA LEU A 196 -7.23 16.23 -18.98
C LEU A 196 -7.30 17.40 -17.99
N THR A 197 -6.48 18.43 -18.23
CA THR A 197 -6.46 19.65 -17.41
C THR A 197 -7.76 20.44 -17.56
N GLU A 198 -8.26 20.61 -18.77
CA GLU A 198 -9.57 21.25 -19.01
C GLU A 198 -10.74 20.43 -18.45
N ALA A 199 -10.58 19.11 -18.36
CA ALA A 199 -11.53 18.22 -17.69
C ALA A 199 -11.47 18.29 -16.15
N GLY A 200 -10.57 19.10 -15.58
CA GLY A 200 -10.45 19.35 -14.13
C GLY A 200 -9.45 18.45 -13.41
N TYR A 201 -8.55 17.77 -14.12
CA TYR A 201 -7.53 16.89 -13.54
C TYR A 201 -6.14 17.51 -13.58
N PHE A 202 -5.32 17.28 -12.54
CA PHE A 202 -4.02 17.92 -12.32
C PHE A 202 -2.87 17.14 -12.98
N PHE A 203 -2.85 17.10 -14.30
CA PHE A 203 -1.76 16.50 -15.06
C PHE A 203 -0.84 17.59 -15.62
N THR A 204 0.42 17.60 -15.20
CA THR A 204 1.43 18.56 -15.71
C THR A 204 1.60 18.39 -17.21
N ASP A 205 1.57 19.51 -17.94
CA ASP A 205 1.65 19.54 -19.41
C ASP A 205 0.56 18.69 -20.10
N ASP A 206 -0.57 18.50 -19.44
CA ASP A 206 -1.68 17.67 -19.92
C ASP A 206 -1.29 16.20 -20.20
N ARG A 207 -0.22 15.72 -19.57
CA ARG A 207 0.31 14.37 -19.76
C ARG A 207 -0.16 13.42 -18.67
N PHE A 208 -0.83 12.35 -19.08
CA PHE A 208 -1.23 11.31 -18.15
C PHE A 208 -0.02 10.66 -17.47
N ILE A 209 -0.08 10.50 -16.16
CA ILE A 209 0.95 9.88 -15.33
C ILE A 209 0.30 8.72 -14.57
N LEU A 210 0.91 7.53 -14.63
CA LEU A 210 0.46 6.38 -13.86
C LEU A 210 0.45 6.70 -12.35
N PRO A 211 -0.56 6.21 -11.59
CA PRO A 211 -0.54 6.34 -10.15
C PRO A 211 0.67 5.63 -9.55
N LYS A 212 1.08 6.05 -8.37
CA LYS A 212 2.18 5.41 -7.65
C LYS A 212 1.76 4.09 -7.02
N ASN A 213 0.47 3.93 -6.75
CA ASN A 213 -0.07 2.77 -6.04
C ASN A 213 -0.73 1.77 -6.98
N PHE A 214 -0.28 0.52 -6.88
CA PHE A 214 -0.82 -0.64 -7.58
C PHE A 214 -1.24 -1.66 -6.53
N ILE A 215 -2.54 -1.82 -6.33
CA ILE A 215 -3.09 -2.76 -5.35
C ILE A 215 -3.51 -4.01 -6.09
N ILE A 216 -2.85 -5.12 -5.77
CA ILE A 216 -3.05 -6.40 -6.45
C ILE A 216 -4.16 -7.18 -5.74
N ASN A 217 -5.01 -7.85 -6.51
CA ASN A 217 -5.95 -8.85 -6.01
C ASN A 217 -5.97 -10.07 -6.93
N GLU A 218 -6.80 -11.07 -6.63
CA GLU A 218 -6.87 -12.32 -7.41
C GLU A 218 -7.34 -12.13 -8.87
N LYS A 219 -7.99 -11.02 -9.19
CA LYS A 219 -8.62 -10.78 -10.50
C LYS A 219 -7.84 -9.79 -11.38
N GLY A 220 -6.96 -8.98 -10.77
CA GLY A 220 -6.25 -7.93 -11.49
C GLY A 220 -5.60 -6.92 -10.57
N ILE A 221 -5.39 -5.75 -11.11
CA ILE A 221 -4.67 -4.65 -10.47
C ILE A 221 -5.57 -3.42 -10.38
N LEU A 222 -5.64 -2.85 -9.20
CA LEU A 222 -6.27 -1.56 -8.95
C LEU A 222 -5.17 -0.48 -8.99
N PHE A 223 -5.21 0.37 -9.99
CA PHE A 223 -4.38 1.56 -10.12
C PHE A 223 -5.05 2.68 -9.33
N HIS A 224 -4.43 3.09 -8.23
CA HIS A 224 -5.04 3.95 -7.22
C HIS A 224 -4.33 5.30 -7.14
N TYR A 225 -5.06 6.38 -7.41
CA TYR A 225 -4.66 7.74 -7.09
C TYR A 225 -5.26 8.16 -5.76
N ASN A 226 -4.42 8.61 -4.85
CA ASN A 226 -4.88 9.20 -3.61
C ASN A 226 -5.57 10.55 -3.84
N THR A 227 -6.35 10.97 -2.85
CA THR A 227 -6.93 12.32 -2.83
C THR A 227 -5.84 13.38 -3.02
N TYR A 228 -6.10 14.40 -3.81
CA TYR A 228 -5.17 15.45 -4.23
C TYR A 228 -4.05 15.03 -5.19
N GLU A 229 -3.91 13.76 -5.53
CA GLU A 229 -2.82 13.32 -6.41
C GLU A 229 -3.03 13.81 -7.85
N VAL A 230 -4.27 13.75 -8.35
CA VAL A 230 -4.61 14.18 -9.72
C VAL A 230 -5.94 14.95 -9.81
N ALA A 231 -6.61 15.24 -8.70
CA ALA A 231 -7.88 15.96 -8.67
C ALA A 231 -8.04 16.71 -7.32
N CYS A 232 -9.05 17.60 -7.22
CA CYS A 232 -9.36 18.29 -5.97
C CYS A 232 -9.92 17.32 -4.90
N TYR A 233 -9.90 17.76 -3.64
CA TYR A 233 -10.36 16.96 -2.50
C TYR A 233 -11.78 16.40 -2.66
N ALA A 234 -12.69 17.21 -3.21
CA ALA A 234 -14.08 16.84 -3.40
C ALA A 234 -14.27 15.66 -4.37
N GLN A 235 -13.31 15.42 -5.27
CA GLN A 235 -13.31 14.26 -6.17
C GLN A 235 -12.97 12.96 -5.43
N GLY A 236 -12.24 13.05 -4.33
CA GLY A 236 -11.74 11.89 -3.61
C GLY A 236 -10.64 11.13 -4.36
N PRO A 237 -10.32 9.91 -3.92
CA PRO A 237 -9.40 9.03 -4.62
C PRO A 237 -10.00 8.50 -5.91
N ILE A 238 -9.15 8.13 -6.89
CA ILE A 238 -9.57 7.56 -8.16
C ILE A 238 -8.99 6.16 -8.32
N ASP A 239 -9.89 5.19 -8.49
CA ASP A 239 -9.59 3.77 -8.63
C ASP A 239 -9.86 3.30 -10.06
N LEU A 240 -8.85 2.69 -10.69
CA LEU A 240 -8.93 2.14 -12.04
C LEU A 240 -8.59 0.66 -11.99
N PHE A 241 -9.59 -0.21 -12.00
CA PHE A 241 -9.37 -1.64 -12.03
C PHE A 241 -9.12 -2.13 -13.45
N ILE A 242 -8.01 -2.89 -13.63
CA ILE A 242 -7.68 -3.58 -14.88
C ILE A 242 -7.47 -5.06 -14.57
N SER A 243 -8.20 -5.92 -15.26
CA SER A 243 -8.09 -7.37 -15.05
C SER A 243 -6.75 -7.92 -15.56
N PHE A 244 -6.30 -9.06 -15.03
CA PHE A 244 -5.11 -9.74 -15.58
C PHE A 244 -5.31 -10.14 -17.04
N ALA A 245 -6.54 -10.43 -17.47
CA ALA A 245 -6.86 -10.71 -18.87
C ALA A 245 -6.63 -9.50 -19.78
N ASP A 246 -6.99 -8.29 -19.30
CA ASP A 246 -6.77 -7.04 -20.04
C ASP A 246 -5.31 -6.59 -20.01
N LEU A 247 -4.58 -6.88 -18.92
CA LEU A 247 -3.13 -6.63 -18.83
C LEU A 247 -2.34 -7.57 -19.75
N GLY A 248 -2.80 -8.83 -19.91
CA GLY A 248 -2.13 -9.83 -20.74
C GLY A 248 -0.64 -9.97 -20.38
N GLU A 249 0.23 -9.95 -21.40
CA GLU A 249 1.69 -10.07 -21.24
C GLU A 249 2.35 -8.87 -20.56
N GLN A 250 1.62 -7.76 -20.34
CA GLN A 250 2.16 -6.61 -19.60
C GLN A 250 2.48 -6.94 -18.14
N TYR A 251 1.76 -7.90 -17.53
CA TYR A 251 1.97 -8.29 -16.14
C TYR A 251 2.98 -9.46 -16.03
N LEU A 252 4.15 -9.20 -15.43
CA LEU A 252 5.28 -10.12 -15.39
C LEU A 252 5.24 -11.14 -14.23
N LEU A 253 4.43 -10.88 -13.19
CA LEU A 253 4.41 -11.67 -11.95
C LEU A 253 3.29 -12.72 -11.89
N GLN A 254 2.79 -13.14 -13.05
CA GLN A 254 1.81 -14.23 -13.19
C GLN A 254 2.33 -15.55 -12.64
#